data_b49d07d5622c847270f0342aed324ee8
#
_entry.id   b49d07d5622c847270f0342aed324ee8
#
_cell.length_a   1.000
_cell.length_b   1.000
_cell.length_c   1.000
_cell.angle_alpha   90.00
_cell.angle_beta   90.00
_cell.angle_gamma   90.00
#
_symmetry.space_group_name_H-M   'P 1'
#
loop_
_entity.id
_entity.type
_entity.pdbx_description
1 polymer ?
#
loop_
_entity_poly.entity_id
_entity_poly.type
_entity_poly.pdbx_seq_one_letter_code
_entity_poly.pdbx_strand_id
1 'polypeptide(L)'
;MKTLIWSVAWGDYRYMLQSLMKSIRDVGVEHDILTFTDQPLTGVVSCKTDERIELDFKQYWKFHYLNKLKSLEYDLFVFIDSDHYFVRKPEKDFSDIVGDDPWHSFLESPINSPRTRRGDWWGVPNDAMVELYRGFGVNQGTVYSTNGGFWMCRREFMAHAAETGLLFRDYQKNKGLDLPEEVAISVLSHMFSMDYESRFHYRYMDTWASEWTGVLKDRIPDGSFWDFQEYMTMETKSVNPAIVHAMRSKSALVESGKQIMVKNPPSDFVAWENASSALAGV
;
A
#
# COMPACT_ATOMS: atom_id res chain seq x y z
N MET A 1 -10.79 9.06 14.89
CA MET A 1 -10.85 9.14 13.39
C MET A 1 -11.39 7.82 12.90
N LYS A 2 -12.45 7.81 12.10
CA LYS A 2 -13.02 6.59 11.53
C LYS A 2 -12.15 6.14 10.34
N THR A 3 -11.57 4.96 10.43
CA THR A 3 -10.61 4.44 9.45
C THR A 3 -11.21 3.28 8.65
N LEU A 4 -11.02 3.29 7.33
CA LEU A 4 -11.34 2.18 6.44
C LEU A 4 -10.06 1.59 5.88
N ILE A 5 -9.83 0.31 6.12
CA ILE A 5 -8.83 -0.47 5.39
C ILE A 5 -9.47 -0.96 4.10
N TRP A 6 -8.80 -0.80 2.98
CA TRP A 6 -9.31 -1.29 1.71
C TRP A 6 -8.22 -1.90 0.85
N SER A 7 -8.62 -2.82 -0.02
CA SER A 7 -7.72 -3.52 -0.93
C SER A 7 -8.45 -3.96 -2.18
N VAL A 8 -7.68 -4.31 -3.21
CA VAL A 8 -8.20 -4.84 -4.48
C VAL A 8 -7.40 -6.05 -4.88
N ALA A 9 -8.06 -7.13 -5.28
CA ALA A 9 -7.40 -8.32 -5.79
C ALA A 9 -8.30 -9.14 -6.70
N TRP A 10 -7.72 -9.81 -7.69
CA TRP A 10 -8.39 -10.80 -8.54
C TRP A 10 -7.46 -11.96 -8.87
N GLY A 11 -8.00 -13.04 -9.44
CA GLY A 11 -7.26 -14.26 -9.71
C GLY A 11 -6.64 -14.83 -8.42
N ASP A 12 -5.42 -15.29 -8.45
CA ASP A 12 -4.75 -15.89 -7.28
C ASP A 12 -4.41 -14.86 -6.19
N TYR A 13 -4.35 -13.56 -6.52
CA TYR A 13 -4.11 -12.49 -5.55
C TYR A 13 -5.23 -12.38 -4.51
N ARG A 14 -6.48 -12.79 -4.84
CA ARG A 14 -7.57 -12.83 -3.86
C ARG A 14 -7.31 -13.78 -2.69
N TYR A 15 -6.58 -14.86 -2.91
CA TYR A 15 -6.20 -15.78 -1.82
C TYR A 15 -5.17 -15.16 -0.89
N MET A 16 -4.21 -14.42 -1.44
CA MET A 16 -3.29 -13.62 -0.60
C MET A 16 -4.07 -12.57 0.21
N LEU A 17 -5.02 -11.88 -0.45
CA LEU A 17 -5.89 -10.91 0.21
C LEU A 17 -6.72 -11.56 1.33
N GLN A 18 -7.23 -12.78 1.14
CA GLN A 18 -7.90 -13.52 2.22
C GLN A 18 -6.98 -13.77 3.41
N SER A 19 -5.72 -14.13 3.16
CA SER A 19 -4.73 -14.30 4.23
C SER A 19 -4.43 -13.00 4.95
N LEU A 20 -4.28 -11.89 4.22
CA LEU A 20 -4.11 -10.56 4.78
C LEU A 20 -5.29 -10.18 5.67
N MET A 21 -6.54 -10.31 5.19
CA MET A 21 -7.74 -9.96 5.96
C MET A 21 -7.84 -10.74 7.27
N LYS A 22 -7.53 -12.05 7.21
CA LYS A 22 -7.48 -12.87 8.42
C LYS A 22 -6.39 -12.38 9.37
N SER A 23 -5.19 -12.10 8.89
CA SER A 23 -4.07 -11.64 9.73
C SER A 23 -4.38 -10.32 10.45
N ILE A 24 -5.08 -9.39 9.79
CA ILE A 24 -5.55 -8.12 10.39
C ILE A 24 -6.45 -8.41 11.60
N ARG A 25 -7.39 -9.34 11.45
CA ARG A 25 -8.33 -9.73 12.54
C ARG A 25 -7.64 -10.52 13.64
N ASP A 26 -6.75 -11.44 13.28
CA ASP A 26 -6.03 -12.29 14.26
C ASP A 26 -5.17 -11.44 15.22
N VAL A 27 -4.61 -10.33 14.78
CA VAL A 27 -3.82 -9.44 15.64
C VAL A 27 -4.68 -8.38 16.37
N GLY A 28 -6.00 -8.40 16.21
CA GLY A 28 -6.92 -7.51 16.93
C GLY A 28 -6.98 -6.08 16.38
N VAL A 29 -6.82 -5.89 15.09
CA VAL A 29 -7.14 -4.63 14.40
C VAL A 29 -8.63 -4.63 14.06
N GLU A 30 -9.38 -3.65 14.58
CA GLU A 30 -10.85 -3.60 14.54
C GLU A 30 -11.42 -2.60 13.52
N HIS A 31 -10.58 -1.98 12.69
CA HIS A 31 -11.05 -1.09 11.64
C HIS A 31 -11.96 -1.80 10.64
N ASP A 32 -12.89 -1.06 10.05
CA ASP A 32 -13.72 -1.57 8.96
C ASP A 32 -12.86 -1.95 7.76
N ILE A 33 -13.23 -3.03 7.07
CA ILE A 33 -12.50 -3.57 5.92
C ILE A 33 -13.42 -3.70 4.72
N LEU A 34 -13.01 -3.12 3.59
CA LEU A 34 -13.68 -3.24 2.31
C LEU A 34 -12.72 -3.79 1.25
N THR A 35 -13.17 -4.79 0.50
CA THR A 35 -12.36 -5.35 -0.60
C THR A 35 -13.10 -5.28 -1.92
N PHE A 36 -12.35 -5.09 -3.00
CA PHE A 36 -12.83 -5.24 -4.37
C PHE A 36 -12.17 -6.48 -4.97
N THR A 37 -12.98 -7.47 -5.34
CA THR A 37 -12.47 -8.78 -5.78
C THR A 37 -13.33 -9.36 -6.90
N ASP A 38 -12.78 -10.32 -7.64
CA ASP A 38 -13.51 -11.10 -8.65
C ASP A 38 -14.38 -12.23 -8.04
N GLN A 39 -14.12 -12.58 -6.78
CA GLN A 39 -14.94 -13.48 -5.96
C GLN A 39 -14.95 -12.96 -4.52
N PRO A 40 -16.07 -13.10 -3.77
CA PRO A 40 -16.17 -12.61 -2.41
C PRO A 40 -15.17 -13.32 -1.48
N LEU A 41 -14.79 -12.63 -0.40
CA LEU A 41 -13.89 -13.13 0.64
C LEU A 41 -14.65 -13.44 1.91
N THR A 42 -14.10 -14.33 2.73
CA THR A 42 -14.67 -14.74 4.01
C THR A 42 -14.49 -13.66 5.07
N GLY A 43 -15.55 -13.29 5.77
CA GLY A 43 -15.49 -12.44 6.97
C GLY A 43 -15.19 -10.96 6.72
N VAL A 44 -15.34 -10.48 5.48
CA VAL A 44 -15.17 -9.06 5.12
C VAL A 44 -16.20 -8.61 4.09
N VAL A 45 -16.48 -7.34 4.04
CA VAL A 45 -17.33 -6.75 3.00
C VAL A 45 -16.57 -6.77 1.67
N SER A 46 -17.13 -7.51 0.70
CA SER A 46 -16.54 -7.63 -0.64
C SER A 46 -17.48 -7.05 -1.69
N CYS A 47 -16.99 -6.12 -2.50
CA CYS A 47 -17.63 -5.63 -3.71
C CYS A 47 -16.97 -6.25 -4.94
N LYS A 48 -17.76 -6.46 -6.00
CA LYS A 48 -17.20 -6.97 -7.25
C LYS A 48 -16.29 -5.92 -7.90
N THR A 49 -15.13 -6.36 -8.40
CA THR A 49 -14.25 -5.53 -9.23
C THR A 49 -14.94 -5.06 -10.51
N ASP A 50 -14.55 -3.87 -10.99
CA ASP A 50 -14.99 -3.36 -12.29
C ASP A 50 -13.92 -3.72 -13.34
N GLU A 51 -14.26 -4.60 -14.28
CA GLU A 51 -13.35 -5.09 -15.32
C GLU A 51 -12.72 -3.95 -16.15
N ARG A 52 -13.44 -2.83 -16.33
CA ARG A 52 -12.90 -1.66 -17.06
C ARG A 52 -11.79 -0.97 -16.28
N ILE A 53 -11.86 -1.00 -14.95
CA ILE A 53 -10.84 -0.46 -14.05
C ILE A 53 -9.64 -1.42 -13.97
N GLU A 54 -9.89 -2.73 -13.95
CA GLU A 54 -8.83 -3.77 -13.92
C GLU A 54 -7.90 -3.69 -15.13
N LEU A 55 -8.41 -3.26 -16.27
CA LEU A 55 -7.64 -3.07 -17.49
C LEU A 55 -6.77 -1.79 -17.49
N ASP A 56 -6.87 -0.96 -16.46
CA ASP A 56 -6.05 0.23 -16.39
C ASP A 56 -4.58 -0.12 -16.18
N PHE A 57 -3.77 0.68 -16.83
CA PHE A 57 -2.35 0.48 -17.01
C PHE A 57 -1.58 0.47 -15.68
N LYS A 58 -0.66 -0.52 -15.54
CA LYS A 58 0.34 -0.55 -14.46
C LYS A 58 -0.21 -0.23 -13.07
N GLN A 59 -1.35 -0.80 -12.73
CA GLN A 59 -1.98 -0.69 -11.41
C GLN A 59 -2.56 0.69 -11.06
N TYR A 60 -2.67 1.61 -12.01
CA TYR A 60 -3.35 2.90 -11.80
C TYR A 60 -4.83 2.77 -11.45
N TRP A 61 -5.40 1.57 -11.56
CA TRP A 61 -6.71 1.22 -11.02
C TRP A 61 -6.85 1.58 -9.53
N LYS A 62 -5.77 1.63 -8.75
CA LYS A 62 -5.76 2.07 -7.34
C LYS A 62 -6.38 3.48 -7.20
N PHE A 63 -6.04 4.40 -8.09
CA PHE A 63 -6.58 5.76 -8.07
C PHE A 63 -8.04 5.83 -8.50
N HIS A 64 -8.50 4.96 -9.39
CA HIS A 64 -9.91 4.86 -9.74
C HIS A 64 -10.75 4.38 -8.56
N TYR A 65 -10.31 3.34 -7.84
CA TYR A 65 -10.99 2.87 -6.63
C TYR A 65 -10.93 3.89 -5.50
N LEU A 66 -9.79 4.58 -5.31
CA LEU A 66 -9.69 5.68 -4.35
C LEU A 66 -10.75 6.75 -4.61
N ASN A 67 -10.91 7.18 -5.86
CA ASN A 67 -11.95 8.14 -6.22
C ASN A 67 -13.39 7.61 -5.97
N LYS A 68 -13.61 6.32 -6.14
CA LYS A 68 -14.90 5.67 -5.86
C LYS A 68 -15.23 5.69 -4.36
N LEU A 69 -14.24 5.44 -3.51
CA LEU A 69 -14.37 5.36 -2.05
C LEU A 69 -14.75 6.68 -1.39
N LYS A 70 -14.56 7.83 -2.05
CA LYS A 70 -14.85 9.17 -1.47
C LYS A 70 -16.30 9.36 -1.00
N SER A 71 -17.24 8.54 -1.50
CA SER A 71 -18.66 8.58 -1.09
C SER A 71 -18.92 7.91 0.27
N LEU A 72 -17.95 7.15 0.80
CA LEU A 72 -18.06 6.50 2.11
C LEU A 72 -17.70 7.48 3.23
N GLU A 73 -18.36 7.34 4.39
CA GLU A 73 -18.21 8.24 5.55
C GLU A 73 -17.09 7.78 6.49
N TYR A 74 -15.83 7.84 6.02
CA TYR A 74 -14.61 7.60 6.78
C TYR A 74 -13.70 8.81 6.70
N ASP A 75 -12.87 9.02 7.72
CA ASP A 75 -11.93 10.15 7.79
C ASP A 75 -10.59 9.78 7.15
N LEU A 76 -10.18 8.49 7.28
CA LEU A 76 -8.91 7.96 6.80
C LEU A 76 -9.13 6.68 6.00
N PHE A 77 -8.49 6.59 4.86
CA PHE A 77 -8.48 5.43 3.98
C PHE A 77 -7.08 4.84 3.91
N VAL A 78 -6.96 3.58 4.29
CA VAL A 78 -5.70 2.83 4.33
C VAL A 78 -5.71 1.78 3.24
N PHE A 79 -4.90 1.96 2.22
CA PHE A 79 -4.70 0.97 1.17
C PHE A 79 -3.61 -0.02 1.57
N ILE A 80 -3.87 -1.31 1.38
CA ILE A 80 -2.88 -2.37 1.61
C ILE A 80 -2.98 -3.39 0.47
N ASP A 81 -1.88 -3.63 -0.23
CA ASP A 81 -1.80 -4.68 -1.27
C ASP A 81 -1.96 -6.08 -0.66
N SER A 82 -2.47 -7.00 -1.46
CA SER A 82 -2.80 -8.37 -1.06
C SER A 82 -1.62 -9.19 -0.54
N ASP A 83 -0.40 -8.82 -0.88
CA ASP A 83 0.85 -9.50 -0.49
C ASP A 83 1.47 -8.94 0.80
N HIS A 84 0.65 -8.35 1.64
CA HIS A 84 1.01 -7.96 3.00
C HIS A 84 0.48 -8.98 4.02
N TYR A 85 1.07 -8.94 5.22
CA TYR A 85 0.66 -9.78 6.34
C TYR A 85 0.90 -9.06 7.66
N PHE A 86 -0.07 -9.12 8.60
CA PHE A 86 0.08 -8.59 9.95
C PHE A 86 0.61 -9.69 10.86
N VAL A 87 1.82 -9.50 11.39
CA VAL A 87 2.44 -10.44 12.35
C VAL A 87 2.11 -10.06 13.79
N ARG A 88 1.82 -8.79 14.05
CA ARG A 88 1.33 -8.27 15.31
C ARG A 88 0.50 -7.00 15.11
N LYS A 89 -0.22 -6.58 16.14
CA LYS A 89 -0.91 -5.28 16.10
C LYS A 89 0.11 -4.14 16.04
N PRO A 90 -0.02 -3.15 15.15
CA PRO A 90 0.78 -1.94 15.17
C PRO A 90 0.67 -1.22 16.53
N GLU A 91 1.76 -0.66 17.01
CA GLU A 91 1.78 0.09 18.28
C GLU A 91 1.03 1.41 18.20
N LYS A 92 1.06 2.03 17.03
CA LYS A 92 0.33 3.25 16.73
C LYS A 92 -0.85 2.94 15.81
N ASP A 93 -1.97 3.60 16.05
CA ASP A 93 -3.08 3.61 15.10
C ASP A 93 -2.66 4.27 13.78
N PHE A 94 -3.30 3.90 12.68
CA PHE A 94 -3.02 4.51 11.38
C PHE A 94 -3.22 6.03 11.38
N SER A 95 -4.20 6.51 12.15
CA SER A 95 -4.42 7.95 12.33
C SER A 95 -3.25 8.67 13.01
N ASP A 96 -2.56 8.00 13.95
CA ASP A 96 -1.39 8.55 14.63
C ASP A 96 -0.14 8.53 13.72
N ILE A 97 -0.06 7.54 12.81
CA ILE A 97 1.02 7.46 11.83
C ILE A 97 0.88 8.58 10.81
N VAL A 98 -0.32 8.81 10.29
CA VAL A 98 -0.60 9.87 9.31
C VAL A 98 -0.44 11.26 9.94
N GLY A 99 -0.85 11.43 11.21
CA GLY A 99 -0.86 12.74 11.87
C GLY A 99 -1.73 13.73 11.09
N ASP A 100 -1.20 14.91 10.79
CA ASP A 100 -1.91 15.97 10.05
C ASP A 100 -1.70 15.93 8.53
N ASP A 101 -0.86 15.02 8.03
CA ASP A 101 -0.61 14.92 6.60
C ASP A 101 -1.85 14.44 5.83
N PRO A 102 -2.15 15.01 4.66
CA PRO A 102 -3.26 14.56 3.83
C PRO A 102 -2.97 13.23 3.14
N TRP A 103 -1.69 12.89 2.94
CA TRP A 103 -1.20 11.68 2.30
C TRP A 103 0.00 11.13 3.04
N HIS A 104 0.08 9.82 3.16
CA HIS A 104 1.25 9.13 3.73
C HIS A 104 1.53 7.83 2.98
N SER A 105 2.79 7.60 2.62
CA SER A 105 3.30 6.31 2.15
C SER A 105 4.64 5.99 2.79
N PHE A 106 5.06 4.72 2.73
CA PHE A 106 6.35 4.32 3.29
C PHE A 106 7.44 4.52 2.23
N LEU A 107 8.41 5.38 2.53
CA LEU A 107 9.55 5.64 1.68
C LEU A 107 10.57 4.51 1.82
N GLU A 108 11.12 4.04 0.71
CA GLU A 108 12.06 2.91 0.70
C GLU A 108 13.52 3.35 0.65
N SER A 109 13.88 4.20 -0.31
CA SER A 109 15.27 4.64 -0.46
C SER A 109 15.38 5.98 -1.19
N PRO A 110 16.43 6.76 -0.94
CA PRO A 110 16.71 7.95 -1.74
C PRO A 110 17.10 7.54 -3.17
N ILE A 111 16.59 8.26 -4.17
CA ILE A 111 16.91 8.05 -5.59
C ILE A 111 18.18 8.81 -5.98
N ASN A 112 18.33 10.05 -5.52
CA ASN A 112 19.42 10.96 -5.90
C ASN A 112 20.48 11.19 -4.80
N SER A 113 20.63 10.24 -3.88
CA SER A 113 21.68 10.30 -2.87
C SER A 113 22.95 9.60 -3.37
N PRO A 114 24.15 10.12 -3.02
CA PRO A 114 25.41 9.39 -3.25
C PRO A 114 25.47 8.02 -2.57
N ARG A 115 24.58 7.76 -1.62
CA ARG A 115 24.47 6.49 -0.90
C ARG A 115 23.50 5.50 -1.55
N THR A 116 22.76 5.93 -2.57
CA THR A 116 21.86 5.00 -3.28
C THR A 116 22.70 3.96 -4.03
N ARG A 117 22.31 2.69 -3.91
CA ARG A 117 23.00 1.58 -4.60
C ARG A 117 22.40 1.26 -5.96
N ARG A 118 21.20 1.74 -6.24
CA ARG A 118 20.51 1.51 -7.50
C ARG A 118 20.82 2.64 -8.45
N GLY A 119 21.24 2.29 -9.67
CA GLY A 119 21.45 3.26 -10.75
C GLY A 119 20.16 3.67 -11.45
N ASP A 120 19.10 2.92 -11.22
CA ASP A 120 17.77 3.15 -11.82
C ASP A 120 16.64 2.76 -10.86
N TRP A 121 15.45 3.27 -11.14
CA TRP A 121 14.20 2.83 -10.54
C TRP A 121 13.18 2.55 -11.63
N TRP A 122 12.64 1.34 -11.66
CA TRP A 122 11.76 0.85 -12.73
C TRP A 122 12.37 0.94 -14.14
N GLY A 123 13.70 0.74 -14.26
CA GLY A 123 14.44 0.82 -15.51
C GLY A 123 14.69 2.23 -16.03
N VAL A 124 14.33 3.27 -15.28
CA VAL A 124 14.64 4.66 -15.57
C VAL A 124 15.85 5.10 -14.75
N PRO A 125 16.93 5.62 -15.37
CA PRO A 125 18.09 6.13 -14.66
C PRO A 125 17.68 7.17 -13.61
N ASN A 126 18.34 7.15 -12.45
CA ASN A 126 17.99 8.00 -11.31
C ASN A 126 17.89 9.49 -11.65
N ASP A 127 18.83 10.02 -12.44
CA ASP A 127 18.80 11.43 -12.84
C ASP A 127 17.57 11.75 -13.71
N ALA A 128 17.22 10.86 -14.64
CA ALA A 128 16.04 11.02 -15.47
C ALA A 128 14.74 10.91 -14.64
N MET A 129 14.73 10.05 -13.62
CA MET A 129 13.61 9.97 -12.69
C MET A 129 13.45 11.24 -11.86
N VAL A 130 14.54 11.82 -11.38
CA VAL A 130 14.52 13.10 -10.66
C VAL A 130 14.02 14.24 -11.56
N GLU A 131 14.45 14.28 -12.83
CA GLU A 131 13.95 15.27 -13.80
C GLU A 131 12.46 15.07 -14.11
N LEU A 132 11.99 13.82 -14.18
CA LEU A 132 10.56 13.51 -14.31
C LEU A 132 9.75 14.10 -13.15
N TYR A 133 10.23 13.91 -11.91
CA TYR A 133 9.58 14.45 -10.70
C TYR A 133 9.55 15.97 -10.70
N ARG A 134 10.68 16.61 -11.00
CA ARG A 134 10.79 18.08 -11.09
C ARG A 134 9.86 18.66 -12.14
N GLY A 135 9.78 18.01 -13.30
CA GLY A 135 8.89 18.44 -14.37
C GLY A 135 7.40 18.30 -14.02
N PHE A 136 7.06 17.48 -13.02
CA PHE A 136 5.71 17.35 -12.47
C PHE A 136 5.47 18.22 -11.22
N GLY A 137 6.47 18.99 -10.77
CA GLY A 137 6.32 19.95 -9.68
C GLY A 137 6.93 19.55 -8.34
N VAL A 138 7.64 18.41 -8.27
CA VAL A 138 8.39 18.01 -7.07
C VAL A 138 9.71 18.80 -6.99
N ASN A 139 9.84 19.65 -5.97
CA ASN A 139 10.98 20.57 -5.85
C ASN A 139 11.92 20.25 -4.67
N GLN A 140 11.76 19.11 -4.01
CA GLN A 140 12.62 18.69 -2.91
C GLN A 140 14.05 18.38 -3.40
N GLY A 141 15.03 18.62 -2.52
CA GLY A 141 16.45 18.35 -2.81
C GLY A 141 16.73 16.86 -2.89
N THR A 142 16.17 16.07 -1.98
CA THR A 142 16.24 14.60 -1.98
C THR A 142 14.93 14.00 -2.45
N VAL A 143 15.00 13.10 -3.40
CA VAL A 143 13.86 12.36 -3.96
C VAL A 143 13.97 10.91 -3.52
N TYR A 144 12.87 10.35 -3.02
CA TYR A 144 12.81 8.98 -2.53
C TYR A 144 11.91 8.11 -3.39
N SER A 145 12.23 6.83 -3.47
CA SER A 145 11.28 5.79 -3.88
C SER A 145 10.35 5.44 -2.73
N THR A 146 9.16 4.99 -3.04
CA THR A 146 8.17 4.51 -2.06
C THR A 146 7.79 3.08 -2.36
N ASN A 147 7.08 2.44 -1.43
CA ASN A 147 6.34 1.23 -1.70
C ASN A 147 4.90 1.57 -2.13
N GLY A 148 4.46 1.05 -3.25
CA GLY A 148 3.10 1.25 -3.78
C GLY A 148 2.03 0.42 -3.08
N GLY A 149 2.44 -0.55 -2.25
CA GLY A 149 1.54 -1.52 -1.63
C GLY A 149 0.95 -1.11 -0.28
N PHE A 150 1.44 -0.02 0.34
CA PHE A 150 0.88 0.46 1.60
C PHE A 150 0.95 1.99 1.68
N TRP A 151 -0.21 2.61 1.72
CA TRP A 151 -0.34 4.06 1.83
C TRP A 151 -1.69 4.46 2.45
N MET A 152 -1.77 5.70 2.90
CA MET A 152 -2.92 6.26 3.60
C MET A 152 -3.29 7.62 3.02
N CYS A 153 -4.60 7.89 2.96
CA CYS A 153 -5.12 9.14 2.40
C CYS A 153 -6.30 9.64 3.26
N ARG A 154 -6.28 10.91 3.64
CA ARG A 154 -7.41 11.56 4.30
C ARG A 154 -8.55 11.82 3.32
N ARG A 155 -9.78 11.73 3.81
CA ARG A 155 -11.00 11.86 3.01
C ARG A 155 -11.01 13.12 2.13
N GLU A 156 -10.71 14.26 2.73
CA GLU A 156 -10.73 15.56 2.06
C GLU A 156 -9.73 15.65 0.92
N PHE A 157 -8.74 14.78 0.91
CA PHE A 157 -7.67 14.76 -0.10
C PHE A 157 -7.86 13.71 -1.20
N MET A 158 -8.75 12.74 -1.02
CA MET A 158 -8.88 11.58 -1.91
C MET A 158 -9.11 11.93 -3.38
N ALA A 159 -10.01 12.88 -3.65
CA ALA A 159 -10.30 13.29 -5.03
C ALA A 159 -9.06 13.91 -5.69
N HIS A 160 -8.35 14.76 -4.95
CA HIS A 160 -7.13 15.41 -5.42
C HIS A 160 -5.99 14.40 -5.64
N ALA A 161 -5.79 13.47 -4.70
CA ALA A 161 -4.80 12.40 -4.84
C ALA A 161 -5.08 11.51 -6.05
N ALA A 162 -6.34 11.11 -6.24
CA ALA A 162 -6.74 10.29 -7.38
C ALA A 162 -6.52 11.02 -8.71
N GLU A 163 -6.92 12.28 -8.81
CA GLU A 163 -6.70 13.11 -10.00
C GLU A 163 -5.21 13.31 -10.28
N THR A 164 -4.42 13.68 -9.27
CA THR A 164 -2.97 13.89 -9.41
C THR A 164 -2.24 12.62 -9.85
N GLY A 165 -2.61 11.46 -9.29
CA GLY A 165 -2.02 10.17 -9.70
C GLY A 165 -2.32 9.84 -11.16
N LEU A 166 -3.55 10.07 -11.63
CA LEU A 166 -3.93 9.86 -13.03
C LEU A 166 -3.30 10.89 -13.98
N LEU A 167 -3.18 12.15 -13.56
CA LEU A 167 -2.44 13.18 -14.32
C LEU A 167 -0.96 12.83 -14.45
N PHE A 168 -0.34 12.30 -13.40
CA PHE A 168 1.04 11.82 -13.49
C PHE A 168 1.19 10.65 -14.47
N ARG A 169 0.24 9.70 -14.47
CA ARG A 169 0.19 8.62 -15.47
C ARG A 169 0.23 9.17 -16.88
N ASP A 170 -0.62 10.14 -17.19
CA ASP A 170 -0.70 10.73 -18.52
C ASP A 170 0.55 11.56 -18.85
N TYR A 171 1.08 12.28 -17.88
CA TYR A 171 2.33 13.03 -18.03
C TYR A 171 3.51 12.14 -18.39
N GLN A 172 3.72 11.04 -17.65
CA GLN A 172 4.83 10.13 -17.91
C GLN A 172 4.68 9.40 -19.26
N LYS A 173 3.45 9.03 -19.65
CA LYS A 173 3.17 8.45 -20.97
C LYS A 173 3.52 9.44 -22.10
N ASN A 174 3.23 10.72 -21.94
CA ASN A 174 3.61 11.76 -22.91
C ASN A 174 5.12 11.96 -23.01
N LYS A 175 5.90 11.47 -22.03
CA LYS A 175 7.37 11.40 -22.06
C LYS A 175 7.90 10.09 -22.64
N GLY A 176 7.02 9.20 -23.12
CA GLY A 176 7.37 7.89 -23.64
C GLY A 176 7.74 6.86 -22.56
N LEU A 177 7.33 7.09 -21.32
CA LEU A 177 7.58 6.20 -20.18
C LEU A 177 6.38 5.31 -19.89
N ASP A 178 6.67 4.15 -19.31
CA ASP A 178 5.70 3.12 -18.96
C ASP A 178 5.90 2.67 -17.50
N LEU A 179 5.69 3.62 -16.56
CA LEU A 179 5.98 3.43 -15.14
C LEU A 179 4.74 2.96 -14.37
N PRO A 180 4.92 2.13 -13.32
CA PRO A 180 3.82 1.73 -12.46
C PRO A 180 3.33 2.87 -11.56
N GLU A 181 2.18 2.66 -10.95
CA GLU A 181 1.55 3.60 -10.03
C GLU A 181 2.40 3.93 -8.80
N GLU A 182 3.32 3.05 -8.41
CA GLU A 182 4.26 3.27 -7.31
C GLU A 182 5.06 4.57 -7.46
N VAL A 183 5.42 4.91 -8.71
CA VAL A 183 6.08 6.19 -9.00
C VAL A 183 5.14 7.37 -8.76
N ALA A 184 3.87 7.25 -9.12
CA ALA A 184 2.86 8.28 -8.82
C ALA A 184 2.61 8.42 -7.31
N ILE A 185 2.59 7.31 -6.57
CA ILE A 185 2.48 7.30 -5.10
C ILE A 185 3.67 8.04 -4.47
N SER A 186 4.87 7.81 -4.98
CA SER A 186 6.06 8.54 -4.54
C SER A 186 5.95 10.05 -4.83
N VAL A 187 5.50 10.44 -6.02
CA VAL A 187 5.25 11.84 -6.36
C VAL A 187 4.25 12.49 -5.40
N LEU A 188 3.13 11.81 -5.12
CA LEU A 188 2.14 12.29 -4.16
C LEU A 188 2.75 12.50 -2.77
N SER A 189 3.61 11.58 -2.31
CA SER A 189 4.29 11.71 -1.03
C SER A 189 5.18 12.96 -0.97
N HIS A 190 5.90 13.27 -2.04
CA HIS A 190 6.73 14.46 -2.10
C HIS A 190 5.93 15.77 -2.23
N MET A 191 4.79 15.72 -2.89
CA MET A 191 3.96 16.93 -3.07
C MET A 191 3.13 17.27 -1.84
N PHE A 192 2.71 16.27 -1.07
CA PHE A 192 1.62 16.43 -0.11
C PHE A 192 1.92 15.98 1.32
N SER A 193 3.05 15.30 1.58
CA SER A 193 3.49 15.08 2.95
C SER A 193 4.26 16.31 3.44
N MET A 194 3.81 16.91 4.54
CA MET A 194 4.41 18.15 5.07
C MET A 194 5.81 17.92 5.63
N ASP A 195 6.09 16.72 6.11
CA ASP A 195 7.38 16.35 6.70
C ASP A 195 7.82 14.96 6.19
N TYR A 196 7.99 14.84 4.86
CA TYR A 196 8.33 13.57 4.24
C TYR A 196 9.70 13.01 4.68
N GLU A 197 10.68 13.87 5.02
CA GLU A 197 11.99 13.43 5.51
C GLU A 197 11.91 12.78 6.89
N SER A 198 11.06 13.28 7.79
CA SER A 198 10.81 12.66 9.08
C SER A 198 10.05 11.34 9.00
N ARG A 199 9.39 11.11 7.87
CA ARG A 199 8.60 9.92 7.57
C ARG A 199 9.35 8.89 6.75
N PHE A 200 10.67 8.98 6.72
CA PHE A 200 11.50 7.96 6.09
C PHE A 200 11.21 6.59 6.70
N HIS A 201 11.02 5.55 5.87
CA HIS A 201 10.51 4.26 6.31
C HIS A 201 11.29 3.61 7.45
N TYR A 202 12.62 3.85 7.56
CA TYR A 202 13.42 3.28 8.64
C TYR A 202 12.97 3.71 10.05
N ARG A 203 12.28 4.85 10.17
CA ARG A 203 11.66 5.30 11.43
C ARG A 203 10.41 4.51 11.79
N TYR A 204 9.84 3.80 10.82
CA TYR A 204 8.61 3.05 10.93
C TYR A 204 8.80 1.55 10.68
N MET A 205 10.03 1.05 10.69
CA MET A 205 10.34 -0.36 10.48
C MET A 205 9.64 -1.29 11.48
N ASP A 206 9.37 -0.80 12.70
CA ASP A 206 8.56 -1.55 13.68
C ASP A 206 7.07 -1.56 13.34
N THR A 207 6.61 -0.69 12.44
CA THR A 207 5.25 -0.70 11.92
C THR A 207 5.16 -1.52 10.64
N TRP A 208 6.00 -1.19 9.65
CA TRP A 208 5.98 -1.81 8.32
C TRP A 208 7.39 -2.06 7.81
N ALA A 209 7.56 -3.20 7.17
CA ALA A 209 8.80 -3.54 6.48
C ALA A 209 8.53 -4.43 5.25
N SER A 210 9.41 -4.35 4.26
CA SER A 210 9.33 -5.15 3.03
C SER A 210 10.41 -6.22 3.00
N GLU A 211 10.05 -7.45 2.61
CA GLU A 211 11.01 -8.52 2.33
C GLU A 211 12.02 -8.15 1.22
N TRP A 212 11.71 -7.13 0.42
CA TRP A 212 12.59 -6.64 -0.62
C TRP A 212 13.83 -5.92 -0.04
N THR A 213 13.63 -5.14 1.01
CA THR A 213 14.69 -4.36 1.65
C THR A 213 15.34 -5.08 2.83
N GLY A 214 14.73 -6.17 3.30
CA GLY A 214 15.18 -6.92 4.46
C GLY A 214 15.65 -8.33 4.18
N VAL A 215 16.48 -8.84 5.07
CA VAL A 215 16.84 -10.25 5.14
C VAL A 215 15.95 -10.91 6.19
N LEU A 216 15.02 -11.73 5.74
CA LEU A 216 14.25 -12.58 6.65
C LEU A 216 15.17 -13.66 7.24
N LYS A 217 15.27 -13.72 8.55
CA LYS A 217 15.90 -14.85 9.22
C LYS A 217 15.01 -16.07 9.22
N ASP A 218 13.70 -15.85 9.36
CA ASP A 218 12.69 -16.90 9.41
C ASP A 218 11.48 -16.54 8.54
N ARG A 219 10.61 -17.51 8.30
CA ARG A 219 9.47 -17.37 7.41
C ARG A 219 8.30 -16.69 8.12
N ILE A 220 7.54 -15.89 7.37
CA ILE A 220 6.21 -15.47 7.79
C ILE A 220 5.36 -16.76 8.02
N PRO A 221 4.70 -16.89 9.14
CA PRO A 221 4.26 -15.84 10.07
C PRO A 221 4.71 -16.08 11.54
N ASP A 222 5.95 -16.35 11.82
CA ASP A 222 6.34 -16.68 13.21
C ASP A 222 6.67 -15.47 14.09
N GLY A 223 6.63 -14.24 13.51
CA GLY A 223 6.85 -13.00 14.24
C GLY A 223 8.30 -12.77 14.69
N SER A 224 9.25 -13.48 14.07
CA SER A 224 10.66 -13.34 14.41
C SER A 224 11.23 -11.98 14.02
N PHE A 225 12.36 -11.63 14.64
CA PHE A 225 13.07 -10.40 14.29
C PHE A 225 13.73 -10.50 12.92
N TRP A 226 13.74 -9.40 12.19
CA TRP A 226 14.32 -9.29 10.87
C TRP A 226 15.50 -8.34 10.88
N ASP A 227 16.53 -8.67 10.13
CA ASP A 227 17.67 -7.78 9.93
C ASP A 227 17.44 -6.98 8.64
N PHE A 228 17.32 -5.68 8.80
CA PHE A 228 17.20 -4.72 7.72
C PHE A 228 18.50 -3.95 7.54
N GLN A 229 18.91 -3.79 6.28
CA GLN A 229 19.95 -2.83 5.96
C GLN A 229 19.31 -1.47 5.71
N GLU A 230 19.61 -0.52 6.58
CA GLU A 230 19.18 0.85 6.44
C GLU A 230 20.01 1.54 5.33
N TYR A 231 19.33 2.00 4.27
CA TYR A 231 19.99 2.50 3.07
C TYR A 231 20.77 3.80 3.27
N MET A 232 20.40 4.63 4.23
CA MET A 232 21.05 5.91 4.49
C MET A 232 22.39 5.74 5.21
N THR A 233 22.43 4.89 6.22
CA THR A 233 23.64 4.65 7.02
C THR A 233 24.39 3.40 6.60
N MET A 234 23.73 2.51 5.84
CA MET A 234 24.24 1.18 5.46
C MET A 234 24.46 0.25 6.68
N GLU A 235 23.88 0.59 7.80
CA GLU A 235 23.89 -0.24 9.00
C GLU A 235 22.80 -1.30 8.94
N THR A 236 23.10 -2.48 9.47
CA THR A 236 22.09 -3.52 9.64
C THR A 236 21.38 -3.31 10.97
N LYS A 237 20.06 -3.21 10.93
CA LYS A 237 19.19 -3.07 12.10
C LYS A 237 18.29 -4.28 12.24
N SER A 238 18.18 -4.80 13.45
CA SER A 238 17.19 -5.82 13.78
C SER A 238 15.88 -5.14 14.13
N VAL A 239 14.81 -5.45 13.40
CA VAL A 239 13.48 -4.86 13.58
C VAL A 239 12.42 -5.94 13.73
N ASN A 240 11.32 -5.58 14.39
CA ASN A 240 10.16 -6.44 14.59
C ASN A 240 8.91 -5.74 14.01
N PRO A 241 8.72 -5.76 12.70
CA PRO A 241 7.61 -5.05 12.05
C PRO A 241 6.27 -5.65 12.45
N ALA A 242 5.25 -4.80 12.54
CA ALA A 242 3.88 -5.24 12.73
C ALA A 242 3.25 -5.74 11.41
N ILE A 243 3.62 -5.10 10.30
CA ILE A 243 3.09 -5.36 8.96
C ILE A 243 4.26 -5.68 8.04
N VAL A 244 4.15 -6.75 7.28
CA VAL A 244 5.19 -7.23 6.39
C VAL A 244 4.69 -7.27 4.95
N HIS A 245 5.45 -6.70 4.03
CA HIS A 245 5.26 -6.86 2.60
C HIS A 245 5.97 -8.14 2.14
N ALA A 246 5.19 -9.19 1.89
CA ALA A 246 5.63 -10.58 1.73
C ALA A 246 6.02 -10.90 0.28
N MET A 247 7.00 -10.22 -0.28
CA MET A 247 7.41 -10.37 -1.69
C MET A 247 7.88 -11.78 -2.04
N ARG A 248 8.54 -12.47 -1.11
CA ARG A 248 9.11 -13.82 -1.32
C ARG A 248 8.21 -14.94 -0.84
N SER A 249 7.22 -14.63 -0.01
CA SER A 249 6.33 -15.59 0.64
C SER A 249 4.94 -15.66 0.00
N LYS A 250 4.76 -15.13 -1.22
CA LYS A 250 3.45 -15.05 -1.91
C LYS A 250 2.76 -16.41 -2.04
N SER A 251 3.49 -17.47 -2.36
CA SER A 251 2.92 -18.82 -2.46
C SER A 251 2.33 -19.34 -1.15
N ALA A 252 2.97 -19.02 -0.03
CA ALA A 252 2.47 -19.40 1.29
C ALA A 252 1.18 -18.65 1.64
N LEU A 253 1.09 -17.36 1.28
CA LEU A 253 -0.13 -16.57 1.46
C LEU A 253 -1.28 -17.08 0.59
N VAL A 254 -1.02 -17.46 -0.67
CA VAL A 254 -2.03 -18.06 -1.56
C VAL A 254 -2.57 -19.35 -0.95
N GLU A 255 -1.72 -20.24 -0.50
CA GLU A 255 -2.14 -21.52 0.08
C GLU A 255 -2.93 -21.35 1.38
N SER A 256 -2.47 -20.45 2.26
CA SER A 256 -3.20 -20.09 3.47
C SER A 256 -4.60 -19.55 3.17
N GLY A 257 -4.71 -18.64 2.21
CA GLY A 257 -6.00 -18.07 1.81
C GLY A 257 -6.97 -19.09 1.24
N LYS A 258 -6.49 -20.01 0.40
CA LYS A 258 -7.30 -21.13 -0.11
C LYS A 258 -7.86 -21.97 1.04
N GLN A 259 -7.03 -22.33 2.02
CA GLN A 259 -7.46 -23.12 3.18
C GLN A 259 -8.48 -22.39 4.03
N ILE A 260 -8.36 -21.06 4.21
CA ILE A 260 -9.35 -20.26 4.93
C ILE A 260 -10.69 -20.30 4.24
N MET A 261 -10.74 -20.06 2.93
CA MET A 261 -11.97 -20.01 2.15
C MET A 261 -12.66 -21.39 2.05
N VAL A 262 -11.90 -22.48 2.04
CA VAL A 262 -12.46 -23.85 2.10
C VAL A 262 -13.10 -24.13 3.44
N LYS A 263 -12.48 -23.73 4.56
CA LYS A 263 -13.01 -23.93 5.91
C LYS A 263 -14.22 -23.04 6.22
N ASN A 264 -14.21 -21.84 5.70
CA ASN A 264 -15.22 -20.82 5.93
C ASN A 264 -15.61 -20.21 4.58
N PRO A 265 -16.59 -20.80 3.87
CA PRO A 265 -17.02 -20.27 2.57
C PRO A 265 -17.41 -18.79 2.68
N PRO A 266 -17.06 -17.98 1.69
CA PRO A 266 -17.42 -16.57 1.69
C PRO A 266 -18.94 -16.37 1.53
N SER A 267 -19.42 -15.23 2.01
CA SER A 267 -20.74 -14.71 1.70
C SER A 267 -20.81 -14.14 0.27
N ASP A 268 -22.02 -13.76 -0.17
CA ASP A 268 -22.19 -13.10 -1.46
C ASP A 268 -21.55 -11.72 -1.51
N PHE A 269 -21.33 -11.21 -2.72
CA PHE A 269 -20.95 -9.82 -2.92
C PHE A 269 -21.99 -8.85 -2.38
N VAL A 270 -21.48 -7.76 -1.82
CA VAL A 270 -22.28 -6.57 -1.51
C VAL A 270 -22.29 -5.65 -2.73
N ALA A 271 -23.49 -5.24 -3.18
CA ALA A 271 -23.59 -4.21 -4.20
C ALA A 271 -22.99 -2.90 -3.68
N TRP A 272 -22.31 -2.15 -4.56
CA TRP A 272 -21.58 -0.93 -4.14
C TRP A 272 -22.47 0.07 -3.40
N GLU A 273 -23.70 0.27 -3.87
CA GLU A 273 -24.69 1.16 -3.25
C GLU A 273 -25.07 0.78 -1.81
N ASN A 274 -24.85 -0.47 -1.43
CA ASN A 274 -25.12 -1.01 -0.10
C ASN A 274 -23.86 -1.13 0.78
N ALA A 275 -22.69 -0.76 0.26
CA ALA A 275 -21.42 -0.95 0.96
C ALA A 275 -21.38 -0.22 2.32
N SER A 276 -21.87 1.02 2.40
CA SER A 276 -21.95 1.77 3.65
C SER A 276 -22.78 1.06 4.72
N SER A 277 -23.94 0.54 4.35
CA SER A 277 -24.84 -0.18 5.28
C SER A 277 -24.25 -1.52 5.71
N ALA A 278 -23.57 -2.22 4.80
CA ALA A 278 -22.92 -3.48 5.10
C ALA A 278 -21.74 -3.30 6.08
N LEU A 279 -20.96 -2.23 5.91
CA LEU A 279 -19.85 -1.88 6.82
C LEU A 279 -20.33 -1.46 8.22
N ALA A 280 -21.51 -0.87 8.33
CA ALA A 280 -22.08 -0.48 9.61
C ALA A 280 -22.68 -1.68 10.41
N GLY A 281 -22.85 -2.83 9.78
CA GLY A 281 -23.41 -4.06 10.36
C GLY A 281 -22.41 -5.15 10.72
N VAL A 282 -21.13 -4.91 10.47
CA VAL A 282 -20.01 -5.80 10.81
C VAL A 282 -19.31 -5.29 12.07
#